data_d25e382928cad7541753ca8aaffbd777
#
_entry.id   d25e382928cad7541753ca8aaffbd777
#
_cell.length_a   1.000
_cell.length_b   1.000
_cell.length_c   1.000
_cell.angle_alpha   90.00
_cell.angle_beta   90.00
_cell.angle_gamma   90.00
#
_symmetry.space_group_name_H-M   'P 1'
#
loop_
_entity.id
_entity.type
_entity.pdbx_description
1 polymer ?
#
loop_
_entity_poly.entity_id
_entity_poly.type
_entity_poly.pdbx_seq_one_letter_code
_entity_poly.pdbx_strand_id
1 'polypeptide(L)'
;MTKYTFATLDQWTKKTERRIDAVLKDATQSVIAVAQTSKGHGGRMPVDTGNLRNSLQSSVAGGASGEGKESYIMVAGNMKGGDVATFTWGNSDVPYAAAVNNGNRGRPGAHFVEGAVDQWPAIVRASIRKAKARVG
;
A
#
# COMPACT_ATOMS: atom_id res chain seq x y z
N MET A 1 -18.59 -39.01 9.28
CA MET A 1 -17.69 -38.09 10.00
C MET A 1 -16.45 -37.85 9.18
N THR A 2 -16.12 -36.58 8.98
CA THR A 2 -14.94 -36.16 8.21
C THR A 2 -13.68 -36.30 9.06
N LYS A 3 -12.68 -36.96 8.50
CA LYS A 3 -11.37 -37.10 9.16
C LYS A 3 -10.37 -36.11 8.55
N TYR A 4 -9.56 -35.49 9.39
CA TYR A 4 -8.48 -34.60 8.97
C TYR A 4 -7.14 -35.21 9.35
N THR A 5 -6.20 -35.21 8.42
CA THR A 5 -4.83 -35.67 8.65
C THR A 5 -3.89 -34.48 8.79
N PHE A 6 -2.68 -34.69 9.32
CA PHE A 6 -1.67 -33.65 9.37
C PHE A 6 -1.35 -33.08 7.98
N ALA A 7 -1.29 -33.92 6.96
CA ALA A 7 -1.04 -33.48 5.59
C ALA A 7 -2.15 -32.55 5.08
N THR A 8 -3.41 -32.89 5.37
CA THR A 8 -4.57 -32.07 4.98
C THR A 8 -4.56 -30.72 5.71
N LEU A 9 -4.30 -30.71 7.01
CA LEU A 9 -4.23 -29.49 7.81
C LEU A 9 -3.06 -28.62 7.37
N ASP A 10 -1.90 -29.21 7.07
CA ASP A 10 -0.72 -28.49 6.57
C ASP A 10 -1.02 -27.80 5.23
N GLN A 11 -1.64 -28.51 4.30
CA GLN A 11 -2.04 -27.95 3.01
C GLN A 11 -3.02 -26.79 3.18
N TRP A 12 -4.00 -26.93 4.06
CA TRP A 12 -4.97 -25.86 4.35
C TRP A 12 -4.30 -24.63 4.96
N THR A 13 -3.36 -24.83 5.90
CA THR A 13 -2.58 -23.75 6.52
C THR A 13 -1.76 -23.00 5.47
N LYS A 14 -1.04 -23.71 4.62
CA LYS A 14 -0.24 -23.11 3.54
C LYS A 14 -1.11 -22.30 2.56
N LYS A 15 -2.27 -22.82 2.22
CA LYS A 15 -3.22 -22.13 1.34
C LYS A 15 -3.71 -20.83 2.00
N THR A 16 -4.03 -20.87 3.29
CA THR A 16 -4.45 -19.70 4.04
C THR A 16 -3.34 -18.65 4.10
N GLU A 17 -2.11 -19.06 4.36
CA GLU A 17 -0.94 -18.16 4.36
C GLU A 17 -0.76 -17.47 3.01
N ARG A 18 -0.88 -18.22 1.91
CA ARG A 18 -0.78 -17.64 0.55
C ARG A 18 -1.88 -16.63 0.29
N ARG A 19 -3.10 -16.87 0.78
CA ARG A 19 -4.20 -15.90 0.66
C ARG A 19 -3.92 -14.63 1.43
N ILE A 20 -3.42 -14.75 2.66
CA ILE A 20 -3.06 -13.60 3.51
C ILE A 20 -1.97 -12.78 2.82
N ASP A 21 -0.91 -13.43 2.33
CA ASP A 21 0.17 -12.75 1.63
C ASP A 21 -0.34 -12.03 0.37
N ALA A 22 -1.20 -12.69 -0.40
CA ALA A 22 -1.77 -12.10 -1.62
C ALA A 22 -2.64 -10.88 -1.30
N VAL A 23 -3.47 -10.93 -0.24
CA VAL A 23 -4.29 -9.81 0.21
C VAL A 23 -3.40 -8.66 0.65
N LEU A 24 -2.37 -8.93 1.45
CA LEU A 24 -1.47 -7.90 1.98
C LEU A 24 -0.73 -7.18 0.84
N LYS A 25 -0.18 -7.91 -0.10
CA LYS A 25 0.52 -7.35 -1.26
C LYS A 25 -0.41 -6.47 -2.10
N ASP A 26 -1.57 -7.00 -2.48
CA ASP A 26 -2.50 -6.30 -3.36
C ASP A 26 -3.10 -5.07 -2.67
N ALA A 27 -3.54 -5.20 -1.42
CA ALA A 27 -4.15 -4.09 -0.69
C ALA A 27 -3.12 -2.97 -0.44
N THR A 28 -1.89 -3.32 -0.07
CA THR A 28 -0.84 -2.32 0.16
C THR A 28 -0.48 -1.58 -1.12
N GLN A 29 -0.31 -2.29 -2.24
CA GLN A 29 -0.08 -1.65 -3.54
C GLN A 29 -1.24 -0.73 -3.91
N SER A 30 -2.47 -1.18 -3.70
CA SER A 30 -3.67 -0.41 -4.07
C SER A 30 -3.83 0.86 -3.25
N VAL A 31 -3.61 0.82 -1.93
CA VAL A 31 -3.76 2.01 -1.08
C VAL A 31 -2.70 3.06 -1.41
N ILE A 32 -1.46 2.65 -1.68
CA ILE A 32 -0.41 3.59 -2.06
C ILE A 32 -0.65 4.13 -3.47
N ALA A 33 -1.16 3.31 -4.39
CA ALA A 33 -1.56 3.76 -5.72
C ALA A 33 -2.62 4.88 -5.64
N VAL A 34 -3.59 4.76 -4.73
CA VAL A 34 -4.58 5.82 -4.49
C VAL A 34 -3.90 7.09 -3.98
N ALA A 35 -3.00 6.97 -2.99
CA ALA A 35 -2.27 8.13 -2.46
C ALA A 35 -1.45 8.84 -3.55
N GLN A 36 -0.87 8.09 -4.47
CA GLN A 36 -0.04 8.59 -5.58
C GLN A 36 -0.86 9.08 -6.79
N THR A 37 -2.18 8.89 -6.79
CA THR A 37 -3.02 9.33 -7.90
C THR A 37 -3.13 10.84 -7.91
N SER A 38 -2.77 11.46 -9.03
CA SER A 38 -2.78 12.92 -9.18
C SER A 38 -4.19 13.48 -9.22
N LYS A 39 -4.32 14.78 -8.89
CA LYS A 39 -5.60 15.50 -8.97
C LYS A 39 -6.19 15.45 -10.37
N GLY A 40 -5.35 15.50 -11.41
CA GLY A 40 -5.80 15.41 -12.80
C GLY A 40 -6.39 14.06 -13.18
N HIS A 41 -6.18 13.03 -12.37
CA HIS A 41 -6.69 11.67 -12.60
C HIS A 41 -7.66 11.22 -11.51
N GLY A 42 -8.29 12.17 -10.82
CA GLY A 42 -9.31 11.88 -9.81
C GLY A 42 -8.79 11.62 -8.41
N GLY A 43 -7.48 11.77 -8.18
CA GLY A 43 -6.87 11.61 -6.86
C GLY A 43 -6.70 12.94 -6.14
N ARG A 44 -5.86 12.93 -5.11
CA ARG A 44 -5.57 14.11 -4.28
C ARG A 44 -4.11 14.55 -4.32
N MET A 45 -3.21 13.78 -4.94
CA MET A 45 -1.79 14.11 -5.01
C MET A 45 -1.57 15.33 -5.90
N PRO A 46 -1.04 16.45 -5.37
CA PRO A 46 -0.69 17.60 -6.20
C PRO A 46 0.55 17.25 -7.04
N VAL A 47 0.46 17.45 -8.35
CA VAL A 47 1.57 17.15 -9.26
C VAL A 47 1.81 18.34 -10.19
N ASP A 48 2.66 19.28 -9.75
CA ASP A 48 3.16 20.37 -10.61
C ASP A 48 4.42 19.92 -11.35
N THR A 49 5.47 19.59 -10.59
CA THR A 49 6.76 19.13 -11.11
C THR A 49 6.96 17.63 -10.93
N GLY A 50 6.10 16.99 -10.16
CA GLY A 50 6.24 15.59 -9.81
C GLY A 50 7.19 15.31 -8.64
N ASN A 51 7.82 16.34 -8.07
CA ASN A 51 8.81 16.18 -7.01
C ASN A 51 8.23 15.53 -5.76
N LEU A 52 7.03 15.93 -5.34
CA LEU A 52 6.38 15.36 -4.16
C LEU A 52 6.08 13.87 -4.38
N ARG A 53 5.47 13.52 -5.49
CA ARG A 53 5.13 12.13 -5.83
C ARG A 53 6.38 11.27 -5.97
N ASN A 54 7.44 11.82 -6.60
CA ASN A 54 8.71 11.11 -6.78
C ASN A 54 9.50 10.96 -5.49
N SER A 55 9.16 11.72 -4.43
CA SER A 55 9.86 11.65 -3.14
C SER A 55 9.43 10.45 -2.29
N LEU A 56 8.50 9.64 -2.75
CA LEU A 56 8.06 8.46 -2.02
C LEU A 56 9.23 7.53 -1.71
N GLN A 57 9.38 7.21 -0.43
CA GLN A 57 10.32 6.20 0.05
C GLN A 57 9.52 5.05 0.61
N SER A 58 9.81 3.86 0.14
CA SER A 58 9.07 2.63 0.50
C SER A 58 10.03 1.61 1.10
N SER A 59 9.66 0.98 2.20
CA SER A 59 10.50 -0.04 2.83
C SER A 59 9.67 -1.06 3.60
N VAL A 60 10.21 -2.27 3.69
CA VAL A 60 9.71 -3.32 4.57
C VAL A 60 10.78 -3.55 5.63
N ALA A 61 10.39 -3.58 6.90
CA ALA A 61 11.32 -3.80 7.99
C ALA A 61 12.09 -5.12 7.79
N GLY A 62 13.43 -5.03 7.73
CA GLY A 62 14.30 -6.17 7.50
C GLY A 62 14.30 -6.70 6.07
N GLY A 63 13.76 -5.97 5.11
CA GLY A 63 13.60 -6.44 3.73
C GLY A 63 13.84 -5.37 2.68
N ALA A 64 13.02 -5.41 1.63
CA ALA A 64 13.13 -4.54 0.47
C ALA A 64 12.96 -3.06 0.82
N SER A 65 13.67 -2.19 0.10
CA SER A 65 13.51 -0.75 0.18
C SER A 65 13.70 -0.13 -1.20
N GLY A 66 13.14 1.05 -1.40
CA GLY A 66 13.29 1.78 -2.66
C GLY A 66 12.79 3.20 -2.55
N GLU A 67 13.12 4.02 -3.54
CA GLU A 67 12.72 5.41 -3.66
C GLU A 67 12.16 5.65 -5.06
N GLY A 68 11.21 6.59 -5.15
CA GLY A 68 10.57 6.97 -6.39
C GLY A 68 9.08 6.70 -6.39
N LYS A 69 8.37 7.29 -7.34
CA LYS A 69 6.90 7.28 -7.38
C LYS A 69 6.27 5.88 -7.48
N GLU A 70 7.01 4.91 -7.95
CA GLU A 70 6.53 3.53 -8.13
C GLU A 70 7.25 2.52 -7.23
N SER A 71 8.10 2.99 -6.32
CA SER A 71 8.85 2.12 -5.39
C SER A 71 7.95 1.22 -4.56
N TYR A 72 6.72 1.66 -4.28
CA TYR A 72 5.74 0.88 -3.51
C TYR A 72 5.38 -0.45 -4.20
N ILE A 73 5.44 -0.51 -5.52
CA ILE A 73 5.05 -1.71 -6.28
C ILE A 73 5.97 -2.88 -5.92
N MET A 74 7.28 -2.67 -6.00
CA MET A 74 8.27 -3.68 -5.66
C MET A 74 8.26 -4.01 -4.17
N VAL A 75 8.21 -2.98 -3.32
CA VAL A 75 8.26 -3.16 -1.86
C VAL A 75 7.03 -3.93 -1.37
N ALA A 76 5.83 -3.51 -1.76
CA ALA A 76 4.60 -4.22 -1.39
C ALA A 76 4.56 -5.63 -1.99
N GLY A 77 5.09 -5.82 -3.20
CA GLY A 77 5.17 -7.12 -3.84
C GLY A 77 6.05 -8.14 -3.12
N ASN A 78 6.92 -7.69 -2.21
CA ASN A 78 7.78 -8.55 -1.40
C ASN A 78 7.27 -8.76 0.03
N MET A 79 6.09 -8.24 0.37
CA MET A 79 5.51 -8.39 1.71
C MET A 79 4.95 -9.78 1.95
N LYS A 80 5.02 -10.21 3.19
CA LYS A 80 4.41 -11.44 3.70
C LYS A 80 3.60 -11.11 4.93
N GLY A 81 2.74 -12.02 5.35
CA GLY A 81 1.98 -11.86 6.58
C GLY A 81 2.90 -11.57 7.78
N GLY A 82 2.56 -10.54 8.55
CA GLY A 82 3.36 -10.09 9.69
C GLY A 82 4.39 -9.02 9.37
N ASP A 83 4.66 -8.73 8.10
CA ASP A 83 5.59 -7.67 7.72
C ASP A 83 5.01 -6.29 7.99
N VAL A 84 5.90 -5.33 8.27
CA VAL A 84 5.55 -3.93 8.42
C VAL A 84 6.22 -3.14 7.29
N ALA A 85 5.40 -2.49 6.47
CA ALA A 85 5.89 -1.60 5.41
C ALA A 85 5.71 -0.15 5.85
N THR A 86 6.67 0.69 5.47
CA THR A 86 6.64 2.13 5.75
C THR A 86 6.74 2.90 4.45
N PHE A 87 5.86 3.89 4.28
CA PHE A 87 5.83 4.76 3.11
C PHE A 87 5.90 6.20 3.58
N THR A 88 6.89 6.94 3.07
CA THR A 88 7.16 8.31 3.49
C THR A 88 7.31 9.21 2.27
N TRP A 89 6.65 10.35 2.28
CA TRP A 89 6.82 11.40 1.28
C TRP A 89 7.63 12.54 1.86
N GLY A 90 8.48 13.10 1.03
CA GLY A 90 9.35 14.20 1.42
C GLY A 90 10.78 13.74 1.70
N ASN A 91 11.71 14.65 1.49
CA ASN A 91 13.14 14.49 1.77
C ASN A 91 13.76 15.87 1.89
N SER A 92 15.10 15.98 1.89
CA SER A 92 15.77 17.27 1.98
C SER A 92 15.45 18.21 0.79
N ASP A 93 15.16 17.63 -0.39
CA ASP A 93 14.78 18.40 -1.57
C ASP A 93 13.28 18.69 -1.64
N VAL A 94 12.47 17.98 -0.85
CA VAL A 94 11.01 18.13 -0.78
C VAL A 94 10.57 18.25 0.69
N PRO A 95 10.97 19.34 1.38
CA PRO A 95 10.67 19.49 2.82
C PRO A 95 9.23 19.86 3.11
N TYR A 96 8.43 20.16 2.09
CA TYR A 96 7.06 20.69 2.20
C TYR A 96 5.98 19.59 2.19
N ALA A 97 6.35 18.31 2.14
CA ALA A 97 5.38 17.22 2.00
C ALA A 97 4.29 17.22 3.09
N ALA A 98 4.68 17.38 4.35
CA ALA A 98 3.72 17.41 5.46
C ALA A 98 2.77 18.62 5.36
N ALA A 99 3.28 19.78 4.98
CA ALA A 99 2.47 20.98 4.81
C ALA A 99 1.48 20.84 3.67
N VAL A 100 1.87 20.20 2.57
CA VAL A 100 0.98 19.94 1.43
C VAL A 100 -0.15 19.00 1.83
N ASN A 101 0.18 17.92 2.55
CA ASN A 101 -0.84 16.95 2.98
C ASN A 101 -1.77 17.52 4.06
N ASN A 102 -1.21 18.19 5.07
CA ASN A 102 -1.95 18.60 6.27
C ASN A 102 -2.53 20.01 6.18
N GLY A 103 -2.03 20.82 5.27
CA GLY A 103 -2.35 22.25 5.18
C GLY A 103 -1.42 23.09 6.01
N ASN A 104 -1.34 24.38 5.70
CA ASN A 104 -0.46 25.32 6.37
C ASN A 104 -0.93 26.76 6.14
N ARG A 105 -0.92 27.60 7.19
CA ARG A 105 -1.16 29.05 7.14
C ARG A 105 -2.43 29.43 6.37
N GLY A 106 -3.56 28.80 6.71
CA GLY A 106 -4.85 29.05 6.08
C GLY A 106 -5.05 28.38 4.73
N ARG A 107 -4.08 27.64 4.23
CA ARG A 107 -4.23 26.82 3.03
C ARG A 107 -4.73 25.44 3.41
N PRO A 108 -5.79 24.94 2.75
CA PRO A 108 -6.26 23.58 3.03
C PRO A 108 -5.22 22.55 2.57
N GLY A 109 -5.13 21.44 3.30
CA GLY A 109 -4.29 20.33 2.92
C GLY A 109 -4.89 19.52 1.77
N ALA A 110 -4.05 18.84 1.01
CA ALA A 110 -4.48 17.94 -0.05
C ALA A 110 -5.04 16.62 0.51
N HIS A 111 -4.58 16.21 1.69
CA HIS A 111 -5.00 14.98 2.38
C HIS A 111 -4.91 13.75 1.48
N PHE A 112 -3.82 13.65 0.72
CA PHE A 112 -3.65 12.49 -0.17
C PHE A 112 -3.41 11.19 0.60
N VAL A 113 -2.80 11.27 1.79
CA VAL A 113 -2.60 10.10 2.66
C VAL A 113 -3.94 9.68 3.28
N GLU A 114 -4.65 10.62 3.93
CA GLU A 114 -5.92 10.33 4.58
C GLU A 114 -6.98 9.87 3.57
N GLY A 115 -7.01 10.46 2.38
CA GLY A 115 -7.91 10.06 1.31
C GLY A 115 -7.70 8.62 0.86
N ALA A 116 -6.45 8.16 0.84
CA ALA A 116 -6.13 6.77 0.54
C ALA A 116 -6.53 5.85 1.70
N VAL A 117 -6.20 6.23 2.93
CA VAL A 117 -6.53 5.45 4.14
C VAL A 117 -8.04 5.27 4.28
N ASP A 118 -8.84 6.28 3.96
CA ASP A 118 -10.31 6.20 4.01
C ASP A 118 -10.86 5.12 3.07
N GLN A 119 -10.14 4.76 2.03
CA GLN A 119 -10.55 3.71 1.08
C GLN A 119 -10.08 2.31 1.49
N TRP A 120 -9.33 2.20 2.58
CA TRP A 120 -8.75 0.93 3.03
C TRP A 120 -9.77 -0.21 3.17
N PRO A 121 -10.93 -0.03 3.83
CA PRO A 121 -11.89 -1.11 3.96
C PRO A 121 -12.38 -1.67 2.62
N ALA A 122 -12.66 -0.79 1.64
CA ALA A 122 -13.09 -1.20 0.31
C ALA A 122 -11.95 -1.90 -0.46
N ILE A 123 -10.72 -1.40 -0.32
CA ILE A 123 -9.53 -1.97 -0.94
C ILE A 123 -9.30 -3.39 -0.42
N VAL A 124 -9.36 -3.59 0.89
CA VAL A 124 -9.17 -4.91 1.51
C VAL A 124 -10.22 -5.90 1.02
N ARG A 125 -11.49 -5.48 0.96
CA ARG A 125 -12.56 -6.34 0.46
C ARG A 125 -12.32 -6.79 -0.99
N ALA A 126 -11.87 -5.87 -1.84
CA ALA A 126 -11.53 -6.18 -3.23
C ALA A 126 -10.33 -7.13 -3.32
N SER A 127 -9.31 -6.91 -2.49
CA SER A 127 -8.12 -7.76 -2.44
C SER A 127 -8.46 -9.19 -1.96
N ILE A 128 -9.36 -9.31 -1.01
CA ILE A 128 -9.83 -10.63 -0.54
C ILE A 128 -10.51 -11.40 -1.67
N ARG A 129 -11.37 -10.74 -2.44
CA ARG A 129 -12.02 -11.37 -3.60
C ARG A 129 -11.00 -11.86 -4.63
N LYS A 130 -10.00 -11.03 -4.94
CA LYS A 130 -8.92 -11.40 -5.87
C LYS A 130 -8.11 -12.58 -5.35
N ALA A 131 -7.76 -12.58 -4.07
CA ALA A 131 -6.97 -13.66 -3.47
C ALA A 131 -7.73 -14.99 -3.52
N LYS A 132 -9.04 -14.98 -3.23
CA LYS A 132 -9.87 -16.18 -3.33
C LYS A 132 -9.92 -16.71 -4.76
N ALA A 133 -9.98 -15.86 -5.76
CA ALA A 133 -9.99 -16.26 -7.15
C ALA A 133 -8.65 -16.86 -7.60
N ARG A 134 -7.52 -16.35 -7.07
CA ARG A 134 -6.17 -16.81 -7.47
C ARG A 134 -5.70 -18.05 -6.72
N VAL A 135 -5.96 -18.10 -5.43
CA VAL A 135 -5.44 -19.18 -4.57
C VAL A 135 -6.47 -20.29 -4.39
N GLY A 136 -7.71 -20.01 -4.77
CA GLY A 136 -8.80 -20.98 -4.68
C GLY A 136 -9.43 -20.97 -3.31
#